data_4dd55b5610065be030705567b69789dc
#
_entry.id   4dd55b5610065be030705567b69789dc
#
_cell.length_a   1.000
_cell.length_b   1.000
_cell.length_c   1.000
_cell.angle_alpha   90.00
_cell.angle_beta   90.00
_cell.angle_gamma   90.00
#
_symmetry.space_group_name_H-M   'P 1'
#
loop_
_entity.id
_entity.type
_entity.pdbx_description
1 polymer ?
#
loop_
_entity_poly.entity_id
_entity_poly.type
_entity_poly.pdbx_seq_one_letter_code
_entity_poly.pdbx_strand_id
1 'polypeptide(L)'
;YYGPIIFDEKFSEEIYSEIANFPKRFNSPMSGSLHPLEQARKEFTDKGWKETEKGTFLIDLKQSIEKLWENVDNRAGKKAVNRARKKGIIIKPIKTLEDVKIHHQLINEGRKIANLSPIPLERIINHWEMLSNVGEKGFIAWLDEKPLASTFVTTFNGYLNEQGFSRSKYDMENLMNA
;
A
#
# COMPACT_ATOMS: atom_id res chain seq x y z
N TYR A 1 2.50 6.80 -0.72
CA TYR A 1 3.10 6.89 0.63
C TYR A 1 2.64 8.18 1.28
N TYR A 2 2.30 8.11 2.55
CA TYR A 2 2.12 9.30 3.36
C TYR A 2 3.49 9.89 3.72
N GLY A 3 3.52 11.20 3.99
CA GLY A 3 4.73 11.90 4.42
C GLY A 3 5.29 11.37 5.75
N PRO A 4 6.36 11.95 6.23
CA PRO A 4 7.02 11.49 7.45
C PRO A 4 6.06 11.51 8.63
N ILE A 5 6.13 10.48 9.46
CA ILE A 5 5.51 10.49 10.79
C ILE A 5 6.57 10.94 11.76
N ILE A 6 6.33 12.03 12.45
CA ILE A 6 7.27 12.61 13.39
C ILE A 6 6.89 12.18 14.81
N PHE A 7 7.82 11.54 15.52
CA PHE A 7 7.58 10.98 16.84
C PHE A 7 7.76 11.97 17.99
N ASP A 8 8.59 12.99 17.79
CA ASP A 8 8.87 14.02 18.79
C ASP A 8 8.43 15.36 18.19
N GLU A 9 7.31 15.87 18.68
CA GLU A 9 6.69 17.10 18.19
C GLU A 9 7.61 18.31 18.24
N LYS A 10 8.61 18.31 19.14
CA LYS A 10 9.58 19.41 19.23
C LYS A 10 10.43 19.61 17.95
N PHE A 11 10.58 18.55 17.15
CA PHE A 11 11.31 18.60 15.87
C PHE A 11 10.39 18.75 14.65
N SER A 12 9.08 18.76 14.85
CA SER A 12 8.13 18.70 13.74
C SER A 12 8.25 19.94 12.85
N GLU A 13 8.31 21.11 13.42
CA GLU A 13 8.39 22.39 12.69
C GLU A 13 9.67 22.47 11.84
N GLU A 14 10.81 22.08 12.40
CA GLU A 14 12.09 22.05 11.69
C GLU A 14 12.07 21.04 10.54
N ILE A 15 11.62 19.82 10.79
CA ILE A 15 11.57 18.76 9.78
C ILE A 15 10.62 19.12 8.64
N TYR A 16 9.42 19.63 8.95
CA TYR A 16 8.47 20.04 7.90
C TYR A 16 8.98 21.25 7.12
N SER A 17 9.66 22.19 7.77
CA SER A 17 10.28 23.33 7.09
C SER A 17 11.38 22.88 6.11
N GLU A 18 12.22 21.93 6.49
CA GLU A 18 13.23 21.33 5.61
C GLU A 18 12.59 20.62 4.41
N ILE A 19 11.59 19.79 4.64
CA ILE A 19 10.87 19.08 3.56
C ILE A 19 10.18 20.08 2.63
N ALA A 20 9.58 21.14 3.16
CA ALA A 20 8.92 22.16 2.36
C ALA A 20 9.87 22.91 1.43
N ASN A 21 11.18 22.92 1.72
CA ASN A 21 12.22 23.52 0.88
C ASN A 21 12.75 22.55 -0.22
N PHE A 22 12.40 21.26 -0.19
CA PHE A 22 12.90 20.28 -1.16
C PHE A 22 12.68 20.65 -2.63
N PRO A 23 11.51 21.18 -3.06
CA PRO A 23 11.34 21.60 -4.45
C PRO A 23 12.38 22.60 -4.93
N LYS A 24 12.74 23.55 -4.07
CA LYS A 24 13.78 24.53 -4.36
C LYS A 24 15.17 23.90 -4.35
N ARG A 25 15.46 23.07 -3.33
CA ARG A 25 16.77 22.42 -3.17
C ARG A 25 17.09 21.47 -4.33
N PHE A 26 16.10 20.74 -4.84
CA PHE A 26 16.28 19.78 -5.93
C PHE A 26 15.87 20.33 -7.30
N ASN A 27 15.45 21.60 -7.38
CA ASN A 27 14.95 22.23 -8.61
C ASN A 27 13.96 21.32 -9.36
N SER A 28 13.03 20.73 -8.63
CA SER A 28 12.09 19.74 -9.16
C SER A 28 10.70 19.90 -8.51
N PRO A 29 9.63 19.81 -9.29
CA PRO A 29 8.28 19.74 -8.71
C PRO A 29 8.14 18.49 -7.86
N MET A 30 7.56 18.63 -6.70
CA MET A 30 7.32 17.54 -5.76
C MET A 30 5.86 17.49 -5.35
N SER A 31 5.39 16.31 -5.04
CA SER A 31 4.08 16.09 -4.43
C SER A 31 4.21 15.06 -3.30
N GLY A 32 3.36 15.17 -2.30
CA GLY A 32 3.32 14.25 -1.19
C GLY A 32 1.94 14.25 -0.54
N SER A 33 1.71 13.34 0.38
CA SER A 33 0.51 13.29 1.20
C SER A 33 0.92 13.24 2.66
N LEU A 34 0.35 14.09 3.48
CA LEU A 34 0.52 14.00 4.94
C LEU A 34 -0.23 12.78 5.48
N HIS A 35 0.21 12.28 6.61
CA HIS A 35 -0.51 11.22 7.30
C HIS A 35 -1.93 11.68 7.65
N PRO A 36 -2.97 10.84 7.59
CA PRO A 36 -4.36 11.24 7.84
C PRO A 36 -4.64 11.88 9.19
N LEU A 37 -3.78 11.63 10.17
CA LEU A 37 -3.87 12.24 11.51
C LEU A 37 -3.06 13.54 11.64
N GLU A 38 -2.31 13.91 10.61
CA GLU A 38 -1.58 15.18 10.57
C GLU A 38 -2.49 16.28 10.04
N GLN A 39 -2.40 17.44 10.68
CA GLN A 39 -3.09 18.63 10.19
C GLN A 39 -2.30 19.29 9.06
N ALA A 40 -3.00 20.11 8.26
CA ALA A 40 -2.35 20.98 7.30
C ALA A 40 -1.27 21.84 7.97
N ARG A 41 -0.11 21.93 7.35
CA ARG A 41 1.06 22.57 7.91
C ARG A 41 1.37 23.87 7.17
N LYS A 42 1.38 24.97 7.89
CA LYS A 42 1.72 26.30 7.35
C LYS A 42 3.09 26.31 6.66
N GLU A 43 4.04 25.52 7.16
CA GLU A 43 5.38 25.37 6.60
C GLU A 43 5.38 25.03 5.11
N PHE A 44 4.39 24.29 4.64
CA PHE A 44 4.22 23.98 3.23
C PHE A 44 3.58 25.12 2.46
N THR A 45 2.47 25.66 2.94
CA THR A 45 1.75 26.75 2.25
C THR A 45 2.58 28.03 2.15
N ASP A 46 3.34 28.37 3.18
CA ASP A 46 4.23 29.53 3.22
C ASP A 46 5.42 29.40 2.22
N LYS A 47 5.75 28.17 1.82
CA LYS A 47 6.76 27.88 0.79
C LYS A 47 6.16 27.69 -0.61
N GLY A 48 4.87 27.94 -0.78
CA GLY A 48 4.17 27.91 -2.07
C GLY A 48 3.65 26.53 -2.50
N TRP A 49 3.57 25.56 -1.60
CA TRP A 49 2.89 24.31 -1.87
C TRP A 49 1.38 24.53 -1.99
N LYS A 50 0.78 23.84 -2.94
CA LYS A 50 -0.68 23.80 -3.09
C LYS A 50 -1.24 22.65 -2.31
N GLU A 51 -2.16 22.93 -1.43
CA GLU A 51 -2.89 21.93 -0.67
C GLU A 51 -4.07 21.39 -1.49
N THR A 52 -4.27 20.08 -1.40
CA THR A 52 -5.46 19.40 -1.92
C THR A 52 -5.96 18.44 -0.85
N GLU A 53 -7.17 18.65 -0.39
CA GLU A 53 -7.81 17.78 0.58
C GLU A 53 -8.23 16.46 -0.06
N LYS A 54 -7.91 15.34 0.60
CA LYS A 54 -8.31 13.98 0.21
C LYS A 54 -8.80 13.22 1.42
N GLY A 55 -9.98 12.63 1.29
CA GLY A 55 -10.50 11.72 2.31
C GLY A 55 -9.81 10.36 2.24
N THR A 56 -9.66 9.72 3.40
CA THR A 56 -9.26 8.31 3.53
C THR A 56 -10.05 7.64 4.63
N PHE A 57 -10.02 6.32 4.66
CA PHE A 57 -10.65 5.54 5.72
C PHE A 57 -9.58 5.01 6.67
N LEU A 58 -9.81 5.19 7.97
CA LEU A 58 -9.01 4.60 9.02
C LEU A 58 -9.82 3.51 9.71
N ILE A 59 -9.17 2.37 9.96
CA ILE A 59 -9.76 1.24 10.67
C ILE A 59 -9.00 1.07 11.98
N ASP A 60 -9.72 1.11 13.11
CA ASP A 60 -9.12 0.81 14.40
C ASP A 60 -8.88 -0.70 14.52
N LEU A 61 -7.60 -1.11 14.40
CA LEU A 61 -7.16 -2.50 14.48
C LEU A 61 -7.01 -3.02 15.93
N LYS A 62 -7.26 -2.21 16.95
CA LYS A 62 -7.26 -2.65 18.37
C LYS A 62 -8.52 -3.46 18.72
N GLN A 63 -9.51 -3.45 17.86
CA GLN A 63 -10.71 -4.26 17.99
C GLN A 63 -10.42 -5.75 17.76
N SER A 64 -11.29 -6.64 18.28
CA SER A 64 -11.19 -8.07 17.98
C SER A 64 -11.44 -8.34 16.50
N ILE A 65 -10.92 -9.46 16.00
CA ILE A 65 -11.11 -9.88 14.59
C ILE A 65 -12.59 -10.04 14.27
N GLU A 66 -13.40 -10.56 15.21
CA GLU A 66 -14.83 -10.72 15.07
C GLU A 66 -15.52 -9.38 14.85
N LYS A 67 -15.13 -8.36 15.65
CA LYS A 67 -15.67 -7.01 15.54
C LYS A 67 -15.26 -6.33 14.24
N LEU A 68 -14.01 -6.48 13.83
CA LEU A 68 -13.54 -6.01 12.53
C LEU A 68 -14.33 -6.68 11.39
N TRP A 69 -14.54 -7.99 11.50
CA TRP A 69 -15.31 -8.73 10.50
C TRP A 69 -16.80 -8.31 10.45
N GLU A 70 -17.43 -8.02 11.59
CA GLU A 70 -18.79 -7.48 11.64
C GLU A 70 -18.92 -6.18 10.84
N ASN A 71 -17.92 -5.32 10.90
CA ASN A 71 -17.88 -4.03 10.23
C ASN A 71 -17.54 -4.09 8.73
N VAL A 72 -17.09 -5.25 8.22
CA VAL A 72 -16.83 -5.44 6.78
C VAL A 72 -18.16 -5.39 6.01
N ASP A 73 -18.18 -4.63 4.91
CA ASP A 73 -19.34 -4.54 4.03
C ASP A 73 -19.79 -5.93 3.51
N ASN A 74 -21.09 -6.16 3.52
CA ASN A 74 -21.65 -7.46 3.17
C ASN A 74 -21.49 -7.81 1.68
N ARG A 75 -21.63 -6.81 0.79
CA ARG A 75 -21.60 -7.05 -0.66
C ARG A 75 -20.17 -7.10 -1.18
N ALA A 76 -19.40 -6.06 -0.93
CA ALA A 76 -18.04 -5.93 -1.45
C ALA A 76 -17.02 -6.77 -0.68
N GLY A 77 -17.18 -6.89 0.65
CA GLY A 77 -16.23 -7.57 1.52
C GLY A 77 -16.59 -9.02 1.82
N LYS A 78 -17.59 -9.24 2.68
CA LYS A 78 -17.91 -10.60 3.20
C LYS A 78 -18.25 -11.59 2.10
N LYS A 79 -19.08 -11.21 1.12
CA LYS A 79 -19.43 -12.09 0.00
C LYS A 79 -18.22 -12.43 -0.86
N ALA A 80 -17.34 -11.45 -1.12
CA ALA A 80 -16.13 -11.67 -1.90
C ALA A 80 -15.17 -12.65 -1.19
N VAL A 81 -14.91 -12.45 0.11
CA VAL A 81 -14.07 -13.35 0.92
C VAL A 81 -14.65 -14.75 0.98
N ASN A 82 -15.95 -14.88 1.24
CA ASN A 82 -16.60 -16.18 1.30
C ASN A 82 -16.58 -16.91 -0.05
N ARG A 83 -16.72 -16.19 -1.15
CA ARG A 83 -16.59 -16.75 -2.50
C ARG A 83 -15.18 -17.24 -2.77
N ALA A 84 -14.17 -16.43 -2.43
CA ALA A 84 -12.77 -16.80 -2.56
C ALA A 84 -12.44 -18.08 -1.77
N ARG A 85 -12.90 -18.18 -0.52
CA ARG A 85 -12.75 -19.39 0.32
C ARG A 85 -13.42 -20.61 -0.30
N LYS A 86 -14.65 -20.46 -0.81
CA LYS A 86 -15.38 -21.57 -1.48
C LYS A 86 -14.69 -22.05 -2.75
N LYS A 87 -13.98 -21.17 -3.45
CA LYS A 87 -13.18 -21.50 -4.64
C LYS A 87 -11.83 -22.14 -4.30
N GLY A 88 -11.47 -22.25 -3.03
CA GLY A 88 -10.20 -22.84 -2.60
C GLY A 88 -9.01 -21.88 -2.71
N ILE A 89 -9.28 -20.56 -2.77
CA ILE A 89 -8.18 -19.57 -2.75
C ILE A 89 -7.49 -19.60 -1.40
N ILE A 90 -6.17 -19.76 -1.42
CA ILE A 90 -5.29 -19.73 -0.25
C ILE A 90 -4.36 -18.50 -0.30
N ILE A 91 -4.09 -17.94 0.88
CA ILE A 91 -3.17 -16.81 1.02
C ILE A 91 -1.86 -17.31 1.61
N LYS A 92 -0.74 -17.04 0.93
CA LYS A 92 0.60 -17.35 1.41
C LYS A 92 1.41 -16.07 1.62
N PRO A 93 2.20 -15.97 2.70
CA PRO A 93 3.11 -14.84 2.88
C PRO A 93 4.26 -14.90 1.88
N ILE A 94 4.75 -13.73 1.47
CA ILE A 94 6.00 -13.58 0.70
C ILE A 94 7.15 -13.73 1.68
N LYS A 95 8.00 -14.73 1.47
CA LYS A 95 9.15 -15.03 2.34
C LYS A 95 10.47 -15.18 1.60
N THR A 96 10.41 -15.47 0.31
CA THR A 96 11.58 -15.80 -0.51
C THR A 96 11.71 -14.84 -1.68
N LEU A 97 12.91 -14.76 -2.25
CA LEU A 97 13.14 -14.00 -3.47
C LEU A 97 12.27 -14.49 -4.64
N GLU A 98 11.94 -15.79 -4.67
CA GLU A 98 11.05 -16.33 -5.69
C GLU A 98 9.62 -15.79 -5.53
N ASP A 99 9.12 -15.69 -4.30
CA ASP A 99 7.83 -15.06 -4.03
C ASP A 99 7.83 -13.57 -4.46
N VAL A 100 8.95 -12.86 -4.26
CA VAL A 100 9.13 -11.47 -4.72
C VAL A 100 9.08 -11.37 -6.23
N LYS A 101 9.67 -12.31 -6.96
CA LYS A 101 9.58 -12.35 -8.43
C LYS A 101 8.15 -12.58 -8.90
N ILE A 102 7.41 -13.46 -8.23
CA ILE A 102 5.98 -13.69 -8.52
C ILE A 102 5.18 -12.41 -8.28
N HIS A 103 5.40 -11.73 -7.17
CA HIS A 103 4.77 -10.42 -6.90
C HIS A 103 5.10 -9.40 -8.00
N HIS A 104 6.36 -9.32 -8.43
CA HIS A 104 6.78 -8.44 -9.53
C HIS A 104 6.06 -8.76 -10.84
N GLN A 105 5.88 -10.04 -11.18
CA GLN A 105 5.11 -10.45 -12.37
C GLN A 105 3.67 -9.94 -12.30
N LEU A 106 2.98 -10.17 -11.17
CA LEU A 106 1.61 -9.72 -10.94
C LEU A 106 1.47 -8.19 -11.03
N ILE A 107 2.42 -7.44 -10.47
CA ILE A 107 2.47 -5.97 -10.62
C ILE A 107 2.53 -5.59 -12.10
N ASN A 108 3.44 -6.18 -12.85
CA ASN A 108 3.66 -5.81 -14.24
C ASN A 108 2.51 -6.27 -15.15
N GLU A 109 1.83 -7.37 -14.84
CA GLU A 109 0.57 -7.73 -15.51
C GLU A 109 -0.51 -6.64 -15.30
N GLY A 110 -0.73 -6.22 -14.06
CA GLY A 110 -1.66 -5.14 -13.76
C GLY A 110 -1.29 -3.82 -14.43
N ARG A 111 -0.01 -3.47 -14.44
CA ARG A 111 0.50 -2.26 -15.12
C ARG A 111 0.30 -2.33 -16.64
N LYS A 112 0.53 -3.48 -17.25
CA LYS A 112 0.27 -3.70 -18.69
C LYS A 112 -1.20 -3.48 -19.03
N ILE A 113 -2.13 -3.97 -18.20
CA ILE A 113 -3.57 -3.75 -18.36
C ILE A 113 -3.90 -2.25 -18.28
N ALA A 114 -3.24 -1.53 -17.39
CA ALA A 114 -3.42 -0.09 -17.19
C ALA A 114 -2.61 0.79 -18.18
N ASN A 115 -1.95 0.21 -19.20
CA ASN A 115 -1.06 0.90 -20.14
C ASN A 115 0.06 1.70 -19.43
N LEU A 116 0.59 1.18 -18.34
CA LEU A 116 1.71 1.76 -17.60
C LEU A 116 3.01 1.04 -17.92
N SER A 117 4.12 1.76 -17.90
CA SER A 117 5.45 1.16 -18.06
C SER A 117 5.75 0.13 -16.98
N PRO A 118 6.43 -0.99 -17.30
CA PRO A 118 6.78 -2.00 -16.31
C PRO A 118 7.76 -1.45 -15.26
N ILE A 119 7.69 -2.02 -14.06
CA ILE A 119 8.66 -1.74 -13.00
C ILE A 119 9.81 -2.74 -13.14
N PRO A 120 11.08 -2.32 -13.07
CA PRO A 120 12.22 -3.23 -13.05
C PRO A 120 12.19 -4.15 -11.81
N LEU A 121 12.58 -5.41 -11.97
CA LEU A 121 12.63 -6.39 -10.88
C LEU A 121 13.53 -5.92 -9.74
N GLU A 122 14.69 -5.37 -10.07
CA GLU A 122 15.65 -4.86 -9.09
C GLU A 122 15.02 -3.82 -8.14
N ARG A 123 14.15 -2.97 -8.65
CA ARG A 123 13.45 -1.98 -7.82
C ARG A 123 12.54 -2.64 -6.77
N ILE A 124 11.87 -3.74 -7.13
CA ILE A 124 11.01 -4.49 -6.20
C ILE A 124 11.86 -5.26 -5.19
N ILE A 125 12.97 -5.86 -5.62
CA ILE A 125 13.90 -6.55 -4.72
C ILE A 125 14.48 -5.58 -3.70
N ASN A 126 15.03 -4.44 -4.14
CA ASN A 126 15.61 -3.43 -3.26
C ASN A 126 14.58 -2.90 -2.25
N HIS A 127 13.34 -2.68 -2.71
CA HIS A 127 12.25 -2.28 -1.82
C HIS A 127 11.95 -3.34 -0.76
N TRP A 128 11.82 -4.60 -1.16
CA TRP A 128 11.58 -5.71 -0.24
C TRP A 128 12.72 -5.91 0.76
N GLU A 129 13.97 -5.89 0.31
CA GLU A 129 15.15 -6.02 1.18
C GLU A 129 15.23 -4.88 2.20
N MET A 130 14.94 -3.66 1.78
CA MET A 130 14.97 -2.49 2.66
C MET A 130 13.85 -2.53 3.71
N LEU A 131 12.63 -2.92 3.34
CA LEU A 131 11.45 -2.77 4.20
C LEU A 131 11.05 -4.05 4.94
N SER A 132 11.49 -5.23 4.51
CA SER A 132 11.18 -6.50 5.20
C SER A 132 11.67 -6.52 6.65
N ASN A 133 12.78 -5.85 6.92
CA ASN A 133 13.36 -5.74 8.26
C ASN A 133 12.69 -4.67 9.15
N VAL A 134 11.88 -3.79 8.57
CA VAL A 134 11.22 -2.69 9.29
C VAL A 134 9.69 -2.82 9.36
N GLY A 135 9.17 -4.02 9.14
CA GLY A 135 7.76 -4.34 9.35
C GLY A 135 6.92 -4.47 8.08
N GLU A 136 7.53 -4.49 6.89
CA GLU A 136 6.79 -4.83 5.68
C GLU A 136 6.48 -6.33 5.61
N LYS A 137 5.25 -6.65 5.21
CA LYS A 137 4.79 -8.03 4.96
C LYS A 137 4.09 -8.09 3.62
N GLY A 138 4.41 -9.10 2.84
CA GLY A 138 3.75 -9.36 1.57
C GLY A 138 2.90 -10.62 1.62
N PHE A 139 1.88 -10.67 0.78
CA PHE A 139 0.98 -11.81 0.64
C PHE A 139 0.65 -12.06 -0.83
N ILE A 140 0.53 -13.32 -1.20
CA ILE A 140 0.07 -13.75 -2.52
C ILE A 140 -1.15 -14.66 -2.35
N ALA A 141 -2.19 -14.39 -3.12
CA ALA A 141 -3.37 -15.24 -3.24
C ALA A 141 -3.14 -16.26 -4.37
N TRP A 142 -3.45 -17.52 -4.10
CA TRP A 142 -3.23 -18.66 -4.99
C TRP A 142 -4.51 -19.44 -5.22
N LEU A 143 -4.70 -19.92 -6.45
CA LEU A 143 -5.71 -20.90 -6.82
C LEU A 143 -5.05 -21.96 -7.69
N ASP A 144 -5.13 -23.24 -7.30
CA ASP A 144 -4.54 -24.38 -8.03
C ASP A 144 -3.10 -24.11 -8.46
N GLU A 145 -2.26 -23.68 -7.52
CA GLU A 145 -0.83 -23.32 -7.72
C GLU A 145 -0.59 -22.11 -8.64
N LYS A 146 -1.63 -21.43 -9.11
CA LYS A 146 -1.51 -20.19 -9.89
C LYS A 146 -1.62 -18.96 -9.00
N PRO A 147 -0.67 -18.02 -9.06
CA PRO A 147 -0.76 -16.77 -8.35
C PRO A 147 -1.82 -15.87 -9.02
N LEU A 148 -2.76 -15.36 -8.23
CA LEU A 148 -3.87 -14.54 -8.72
C LEU A 148 -3.66 -13.05 -8.43
N ALA A 149 -3.26 -12.75 -7.20
CA ALA A 149 -3.12 -11.39 -6.71
C ALA A 149 -2.06 -11.32 -5.63
N SER A 150 -1.52 -10.15 -5.40
CA SER A 150 -0.55 -9.91 -4.35
C SER A 150 -0.66 -8.51 -3.79
N THR A 151 -0.26 -8.34 -2.53
CA THR A 151 -0.16 -7.05 -1.87
C THR A 151 1.00 -7.01 -0.90
N PHE A 152 1.52 -5.82 -0.63
CA PHE A 152 2.38 -5.53 0.51
C PHE A 152 1.66 -4.64 1.50
N VAL A 153 1.94 -4.85 2.77
CA VAL A 153 1.51 -4.01 3.88
C VAL A 153 2.73 -3.62 4.71
N THR A 154 2.83 -2.36 5.05
CA THR A 154 3.87 -1.85 5.93
C THR A 154 3.28 -1.52 7.28
N THR A 155 3.91 -1.99 8.34
CA THR A 155 3.55 -1.65 9.71
C THR A 155 4.61 -0.72 10.30
N PHE A 156 4.17 0.40 10.82
CA PHE A 156 5.06 1.36 11.44
C PHE A 156 4.34 2.11 12.56
N ASN A 157 4.93 2.17 13.74
CA ASN A 157 4.40 2.89 14.91
C ASN A 157 2.90 2.64 15.19
N GLY A 158 2.47 1.40 15.13
CA GLY A 158 1.07 1.04 15.38
C GLY A 158 0.11 1.29 14.20
N TYR A 159 0.60 1.79 13.08
CA TYR A 159 -0.16 1.94 11.85
C TYR A 159 0.16 0.82 10.86
N LEU A 160 -0.85 0.40 10.11
CA LEU A 160 -0.70 -0.49 8.97
C LEU A 160 -1.17 0.25 7.73
N ASN A 161 -0.33 0.28 6.70
CA ASN A 161 -0.64 0.87 5.41
C ASN A 161 -0.50 -0.16 4.30
N GLU A 162 -1.50 -0.28 3.46
CA GLU A 162 -1.48 -1.15 2.28
C GLU A 162 -0.73 -0.44 1.16
N GLN A 163 0.30 -1.11 0.62
CA GLN A 163 1.28 -0.53 -0.31
C GLN A 163 0.96 -0.76 -1.78
N GLY A 164 -0.17 -1.28 -2.07
CA GLY A 164 -0.58 -1.54 -3.42
C GLY A 164 -1.04 -2.97 -3.62
N PHE A 165 -1.99 -3.08 -4.48
CA PHE A 165 -2.65 -4.31 -4.84
C PHE A 165 -2.38 -4.63 -6.31
N SER A 166 -2.00 -5.86 -6.58
CA SER A 166 -1.77 -6.36 -7.93
C SER A 166 -2.59 -7.61 -8.16
N ARG A 167 -3.08 -7.78 -9.38
CA ARG A 167 -3.84 -8.98 -9.78
C ARG A 167 -3.50 -9.41 -11.19
N SER A 168 -3.59 -10.71 -11.42
CA SER A 168 -3.37 -11.30 -12.73
C SER A 168 -4.57 -11.04 -13.68
N LYS A 169 -4.31 -11.17 -14.97
CA LYS A 169 -5.37 -11.19 -15.98
C LYS A 169 -6.37 -12.33 -15.74
N TYR A 170 -5.85 -13.49 -15.29
CA TYR A 170 -6.65 -14.67 -14.96
C TYR A 170 -7.67 -14.39 -13.85
N ASP A 171 -7.28 -13.62 -12.84
CA ASP A 171 -8.18 -13.18 -11.76
C ASP A 171 -9.34 -12.35 -12.32
N MET A 172 -9.04 -11.40 -13.21
CA MET A 172 -10.06 -10.54 -13.82
C MET A 172 -11.07 -11.33 -14.64
N GLU A 173 -10.62 -12.33 -15.39
CA GLU A 173 -11.50 -13.14 -16.27
C GLU A 173 -12.36 -14.14 -15.49
N ASN A 174 -11.86 -14.71 -14.38
CA ASN A 174 -12.51 -15.80 -13.65
C ASN A 174 -13.23 -15.40 -12.37
N LEU A 175 -12.88 -14.26 -11.77
CA LEU A 175 -13.53 -13.77 -10.54
C LEU A 175 -14.63 -12.72 -10.81
N MET A 176 -14.57 -12.02 -11.94
CA MET A 176 -15.61 -11.07 -12.33
C MET A 176 -16.84 -11.75 -12.95
N ASN A 177 -16.69 -12.97 -13.49
CA ASN A 177 -17.77 -13.75 -14.14
C ASN A 177 -18.43 -14.77 -13.20
N ALA A 178 -18.23 -14.63 -11.90
CA ALA A 178 -18.81 -15.51 -10.87
C ALA A 178 -19.67 -14.66 -9.85
#